data_d3cd148f81ca92c5625be89c174cc84b
#
_entry.id   d3cd148f81ca92c5625be89c174cc84b
#
_cell.length_a   1.000
_cell.length_b   1.000
_cell.length_c   1.000
_cell.angle_alpha   90.00
_cell.angle_beta   90.00
_cell.angle_gamma   90.00
#
_symmetry.space_group_name_H-M   'P 1'
#
loop_
_entity.id
_entity.type
_entity.pdbx_description
1 polymer ?
#
loop_
_entity_poly.entity_id
_entity_poly.type
_entity_poly.pdbx_seq_one_letter_code
_entity_poly.pdbx_strand_id
1 'polypeptide(L)' 'MINYKEVQKTEQEIASIKCDICGKVYDADDLEIQEFHHIDFCGGYGSVFGDGTQVNCDICQHCMHKMIGNSCRCSDART' A
#
# COMPACT_ATOMS: atom_id res chain seq x y z
N MET A 1 -5.97 -3.56 -0.60
CA MET A 1 -7.11 -3.68 0.35
C MET A 1 -6.63 -4.29 1.64
N ILE A 2 -6.91 -3.65 2.76
CA ILE A 2 -6.49 -4.10 4.08
C ILE A 2 -7.66 -4.78 4.77
N ASN A 3 -7.44 -5.98 5.28
CA ASN A 3 -8.44 -6.72 6.05
C ASN A 3 -8.04 -6.72 7.52
N TYR A 4 -9.01 -6.44 8.38
CA TYR A 4 -8.80 -6.35 9.82
C TYR A 4 -9.54 -7.48 10.53
N LYS A 5 -9.02 -7.88 11.69
CA LYS A 5 -9.71 -8.80 12.58
C LYS A 5 -9.95 -8.11 13.91
N GLU A 6 -11.06 -8.42 14.54
CA GLU A 6 -11.36 -7.90 15.86
C GLU A 6 -10.62 -8.70 16.93
N VAL A 7 -10.15 -7.99 17.94
CA VAL A 7 -9.58 -8.61 19.13
C VAL A 7 -10.46 -8.26 20.33
N GLN A 8 -10.23 -8.95 21.45
CA GLN A 8 -11.14 -8.89 22.59
C GLN A 8 -11.40 -7.51 23.19
N LYS A 9 -10.54 -6.55 22.92
CA LYS A 9 -10.66 -5.21 23.51
C LYS A 9 -11.15 -4.16 22.53
N THR A 10 -11.91 -4.56 21.55
CA THR A 10 -12.43 -3.67 20.50
C THR A 10 -11.34 -3.05 19.60
N GLU A 11 -10.10 -3.44 19.80
CA GLU A 11 -9.01 -3.06 18.89
C GLU A 11 -9.07 -3.91 17.63
N GLN A 12 -8.63 -3.33 16.52
CA GLN A 12 -8.53 -4.04 15.26
C GLN A 12 -7.08 -4.22 14.88
N GLU A 13 -6.71 -5.44 14.51
CA GLU A 13 -5.39 -5.74 13.97
C GLU A 13 -5.50 -6.09 12.50
N ILE A 14 -4.45 -5.76 11.74
CA ILE A 14 -4.40 -6.12 10.33
C ILE A 14 -4.25 -7.64 10.23
N ALA A 15 -5.22 -8.31 9.61
CA ALA A 15 -5.17 -9.75 9.40
C ALA A 15 -4.43 -10.09 8.11
N SER A 16 -4.61 -9.27 7.08
CA SER A 16 -3.96 -9.46 5.80
C SER A 16 -4.04 -8.18 4.98
N ILE A 17 -3.17 -8.06 3.98
CA ILE A 17 -3.22 -6.98 3.01
C ILE A 17 -3.19 -7.59 1.62
N LYS A 18 -4.10 -7.16 0.77
CA LYS A 18 -4.13 -7.58 -0.63
C LYS A 18 -3.57 -6.47 -1.49
N CYS A 19 -2.62 -6.80 -2.35
CA CYS A 19 -2.09 -5.85 -3.33
C CYS A 19 -3.16 -5.53 -4.36
N ASP A 20 -3.44 -4.25 -4.56
CA ASP A 20 -4.47 -3.83 -5.51
C ASP A 20 -4.03 -3.99 -6.96
N ILE A 21 -2.74 -4.16 -7.20
CA ILE A 21 -2.19 -4.30 -8.55
C ILE A 21 -2.16 -5.76 -9.00
N CYS A 22 -1.51 -6.64 -8.23
CA CYS A 22 -1.34 -8.04 -8.62
C CYS A 22 -2.34 -8.99 -7.96
N GLY A 23 -3.05 -8.54 -6.93
CA GLY A 23 -4.07 -9.34 -6.26
C GLY A 23 -3.55 -10.34 -5.25
N LYS A 24 -2.23 -10.39 -5.01
CA LYS A 24 -1.68 -11.31 -4.03
C LYS A 24 -2.02 -10.86 -2.61
N VAL A 25 -2.41 -11.81 -1.77
CA VAL A 25 -2.73 -11.55 -0.36
C VAL A 25 -1.55 -11.93 0.51
N TYR A 26 -1.19 -11.05 1.44
CA TYR A 26 -0.11 -11.25 2.40
C TYR A 26 -0.70 -11.29 3.79
N ASP A 27 -0.37 -12.33 4.56
CA ASP A 27 -0.87 -12.47 5.93
C ASP A 27 -0.05 -11.63 6.90
N ALA A 28 -0.64 -11.38 8.08
CA ALA A 28 0.01 -10.58 9.11
C ALA A 28 1.37 -11.13 9.54
N ASP A 29 1.58 -12.43 9.41
CA ASP A 29 2.84 -13.07 9.78
C ASP A 29 3.92 -12.97 8.70
N ASP A 30 3.55 -12.51 7.51
CA ASP A 30 4.50 -12.37 6.41
C ASP A 30 5.31 -11.09 6.61
N LEU A 31 6.64 -11.22 6.58
CA LEU A 31 7.52 -10.06 6.73
C LEU A 31 7.34 -9.03 5.62
N GLU A 32 6.93 -9.47 4.43
CA GLU A 32 6.70 -8.55 3.33
C GLU A 32 5.52 -7.62 3.55
N ILE A 33 4.66 -7.92 4.53
CA ILE A 33 3.53 -7.06 4.82
C ILE A 33 3.98 -5.67 5.27
N GLN A 34 5.17 -5.58 5.85
CA GLN A 34 5.76 -4.31 6.29
C GLN A 34 6.27 -3.48 5.11
N GLU A 35 6.43 -4.11 3.96
CA GLU A 35 6.99 -3.45 2.78
C GLU A 35 5.93 -2.94 1.81
N PHE A 36 4.67 -3.01 2.20
CA PHE A 36 3.59 -2.44 1.40
C PHE A 36 3.66 -0.91 1.39
N HIS A 37 3.25 -0.35 0.27
CA HIS A 37 3.13 1.09 0.11
C HIS A 37 1.66 1.45 0.03
N HIS A 38 1.25 2.42 0.82
CA HIS A 38 -0.15 2.83 0.90
C HIS A 38 -0.29 4.21 0.28
N ILE A 39 -1.11 4.30 -0.74
CA ILE A 39 -1.41 5.56 -1.39
C ILE A 39 -2.78 6.00 -0.91
N ASP A 40 -2.86 7.20 -0.39
CA ASP A 40 -4.09 7.75 0.16
C ASP A 40 -4.07 9.26 -0.04
N PHE A 41 -4.85 9.74 -1.00
CA PHE A 41 -4.93 11.16 -1.26
C PHE A 41 -6.27 11.50 -1.90
N CYS A 42 -6.60 12.79 -1.85
CA CYS A 42 -7.79 13.31 -2.51
C CYS A 42 -7.35 14.13 -3.71
N GLY A 43 -7.91 13.85 -4.88
CA GLY A 43 -7.62 14.57 -6.08
C GLY A 43 -8.04 16.03 -5.98
N GLY A 44 -7.15 16.93 -6.41
CA GLY A 44 -7.44 18.35 -6.46
C GLY A 44 -7.97 18.76 -7.83
N TYR A 45 -8.08 20.06 -8.04
CA TYR A 45 -8.66 20.63 -9.26
C TYR A 45 -7.96 20.16 -10.54
N GLY A 46 -6.63 20.03 -10.49
CA GLY A 46 -5.85 19.59 -11.67
C GLY A 46 -5.60 18.09 -11.73
N SER A 47 -6.24 17.30 -10.88
CA SER A 47 -5.98 15.87 -10.82
C SER A 47 -6.56 15.11 -11.99
N VAL A 48 -5.77 14.17 -12.54
CA VAL A 48 -6.26 13.25 -13.59
C VAL A 48 -7.31 12.27 -13.05
N PHE A 49 -7.39 12.12 -11.72
CA PHE A 49 -8.41 11.26 -11.10
C PHE A 49 -9.75 11.97 -10.93
N GLY A 50 -9.76 13.31 -11.06
CA GLY A 50 -10.95 14.13 -10.86
C GLY A 50 -10.92 14.88 -9.53
N ASP A 51 -11.45 16.11 -9.56
CA ASP A 51 -11.51 16.93 -8.37
C ASP A 51 -12.43 16.31 -7.32
N GLY A 52 -11.92 16.16 -6.10
CA GLY A 52 -12.66 15.58 -5.00
C GLY A 52 -12.66 14.05 -4.96
N THR A 53 -11.94 13.39 -5.86
CA THR A 53 -11.88 11.92 -5.86
C THR A 53 -10.90 11.44 -4.79
N GLN A 54 -11.36 10.57 -3.90
CA GLN A 54 -10.50 9.93 -2.92
C GLN A 54 -9.82 8.72 -3.57
N VAL A 55 -8.48 8.69 -3.53
CA VAL A 55 -7.69 7.61 -4.13
C VAL A 55 -6.99 6.83 -3.04
N ASN A 56 -7.26 5.53 -2.97
CA ASN A 56 -6.63 4.62 -2.02
C ASN A 56 -6.09 3.42 -2.77
N CYS A 57 -4.84 3.07 -2.50
CA CYS A 57 -4.21 1.93 -3.17
C CYS A 57 -3.15 1.32 -2.26
N ASP A 58 -3.19 0.01 -2.09
CA ASP A 58 -2.17 -0.72 -1.36
C ASP A 58 -1.35 -1.52 -2.37
N ILE A 59 -0.05 -1.28 -2.41
CA ILE A 59 0.85 -1.84 -3.42
C ILE A 59 1.96 -2.62 -2.75
N CYS A 60 2.13 -3.90 -3.13
CA CYS A 60 3.22 -4.71 -2.60
C CYS A 60 4.56 -4.24 -3.19
N GLN A 61 5.67 -4.62 -2.51
CA GLN A 61 6.99 -4.18 -2.92
C GLN A 61 7.36 -4.62 -4.34
N HIS A 62 6.90 -5.79 -4.75
CA HIS A 62 7.21 -6.31 -6.08
C HIS A 62 6.57 -5.48 -7.18
N CYS A 63 5.31 -5.09 -6.98
CA CYS A 63 4.63 -4.21 -7.93
C CYS A 63 5.23 -2.82 -7.93
N MET A 64 5.55 -2.29 -6.76
CA MET A 64 6.21 -1.00 -6.66
C MET A 64 7.54 -1.00 -7.40
N HIS A 65 8.32 -2.06 -7.22
CA HIS A 65 9.61 -2.20 -7.91
C HIS A 65 9.44 -2.22 -9.43
N LYS A 66 8.41 -2.93 -9.92
CA LYS A 66 8.13 -2.95 -11.35
C LYS A 66 7.74 -1.59 -11.90
N MET A 67 6.97 -0.83 -11.12
CA MET A 67 6.43 0.45 -11.58
C MET A 67 7.46 1.55 -11.59
N ILE A 68 8.31 1.61 -10.56
CA ILE A 68 9.21 2.75 -10.39
C ILE A 68 10.69 2.37 -10.29
N GLY A 69 11.01 1.06 -10.27
CA GLY A 69 12.37 0.60 -10.03
C GLY A 69 13.42 1.19 -10.98
N ASN A 70 13.04 1.43 -12.23
CA ASN A 70 13.92 2.01 -13.23
C ASN A 70 13.88 3.54 -13.27
N SER A 71 12.94 4.14 -12.57
CA SER A 71 12.73 5.59 -12.63
C SER A 71 13.12 6.30 -11.34
N CYS A 72 13.11 5.58 -10.22
CA CYS A 72 13.40 6.19 -8.92
C CYS A 72 14.90 6.29 -8.69
N ARG A 73 15.28 7.21 -7.82
CA ARG A 73 16.66 7.36 -7.37
C ARG A 73 16.80 6.60 -6.06
N CYS A 74 17.63 5.56 -6.11
CA CYS A 74 17.87 4.73 -4.93
C CYS A 74 19.26 5.04 -4.38
N SER A 75 19.34 5.27 -3.09
CA SER A 75 20.63 5.52 -2.43
C SER A 75 20.65 4.80 -1.10
N ASP A 76 21.87 4.56 -0.59
CA ASP A 76 22.02 3.92 0.71
C ASP A 76 21.72 4.95 1.80
N ALA A 77 20.68 4.66 2.60
CA ALA A 77 20.24 5.56 3.66
C ALA A 77 21.27 5.69 4.80
N ARG A 78 22.29 4.83 4.81
CA ARG A 78 23.32 4.85 5.86
C ARG A 78 24.47 5.77 5.56
N THR A 79 24.54 6.32 4.39
CA THR A 79 25.64 7.21 3.99
C THR A 79 25.27 8.66 4.17
#